data_138b9ab5d1419c6ea9225b22ddb18112
#
_entry.id   138b9ab5d1419c6ea9225b22ddb18112
#
_cell.length_a   1.000
_cell.length_b   1.000
_cell.length_c   1.000
_cell.angle_alpha   90.00
_cell.angle_beta   90.00
_cell.angle_gamma   90.00
#
_symmetry.space_group_name_H-M   'P 1'
#
loop_
_entity.id
_entity.type
_entity.pdbx_description
1 polymer ?
#
loop_
_entity_poly.entity_id
_entity_poly.type
_entity_poly.pdbx_seq_one_letter_code
_entity_poly.pdbx_strand_id
1 'polypeptide(L)'
;LVRRDAEELARTESRDNGKPLRQSRTDVEVAARYFEFYAGVADKLMGHTIPLGPGFLDYTVREPIGVSGQIVPWNYPIQIGARGAAPALAAGCCVVMKPSSEAPLTALLLGRLGMEAGLPAGVFNVVPGPGGDAGERLASHPHVDQLTFTGSVPTGIHVMKLAADHVCPVVMELGGKSPNIVFADADLDLAIPGVANAIFQNAGQTCSAGSRLLVEASAHDKVVDLLSQRAKSMHLGPGVDDPDMGPVISRTQFEKILDYVEV
;
A
#
# COMPACT_ATOMS: atom_id res chain seq x y z
N LEU A 1 -17.74 -6.96 7.00
CA LEU A 1 -18.14 -5.54 6.99
C LEU A 1 -17.51 -4.81 5.81
N VAL A 2 -16.21 -4.95 5.51
CA VAL A 2 -15.57 -4.28 4.36
C VAL A 2 -16.31 -4.58 3.04
N ARG A 3 -16.67 -5.85 2.77
CA ARG A 3 -17.47 -6.21 1.59
C ARG A 3 -18.91 -5.71 1.66
N ARG A 4 -19.51 -5.62 2.85
CA ARG A 4 -20.87 -5.04 3.02
C ARG A 4 -20.88 -3.59 2.56
N ASP A 5 -19.86 -2.82 2.91
CA ASP A 5 -19.77 -1.38 2.64
C ASP A 5 -18.88 -1.07 1.43
N ALA A 6 -18.66 -2.06 0.55
CA ALA A 6 -17.64 -1.98 -0.52
C ALA A 6 -17.84 -0.78 -1.45
N GLU A 7 -19.09 -0.44 -1.82
CA GLU A 7 -19.35 0.68 -2.74
C GLU A 7 -19.14 2.05 -2.05
N GLU A 8 -19.48 2.19 -0.76
CA GLU A 8 -19.21 3.40 0.01
C GLU A 8 -17.69 3.62 0.14
N LEU A 9 -16.96 2.56 0.49
CA LEU A 9 -15.51 2.60 0.63
C LEU A 9 -14.82 2.92 -0.70
N ALA A 10 -15.22 2.28 -1.80
CA ALA A 10 -14.65 2.52 -3.12
C ALA A 10 -14.90 3.95 -3.62
N ARG A 11 -16.11 4.48 -3.44
CA ARG A 11 -16.42 5.87 -3.81
C ARG A 11 -15.65 6.86 -2.94
N THR A 12 -15.50 6.57 -1.66
CA THR A 12 -14.70 7.40 -0.74
C THR A 12 -13.24 7.39 -1.16
N GLU A 13 -12.66 6.23 -1.43
CA GLU A 13 -11.28 6.09 -1.91
C GLU A 13 -11.06 6.88 -3.22
N SER A 14 -11.95 6.73 -4.19
CA SER A 14 -11.88 7.42 -5.48
C SER A 14 -11.97 8.94 -5.35
N ARG A 15 -12.82 9.46 -4.45
CA ARG A 15 -12.93 10.90 -4.19
C ARG A 15 -11.71 11.46 -3.46
N ASP A 16 -11.15 10.66 -2.54
CA ASP A 16 -10.06 11.07 -1.65
C ASP A 16 -8.71 11.10 -2.38
N ASN A 17 -8.45 10.14 -3.28
CA ASN A 17 -7.16 10.04 -3.97
C ASN A 17 -7.21 10.21 -5.49
N GLY A 18 -8.39 10.31 -6.10
CA GLY A 18 -8.55 10.58 -7.52
C GLY A 18 -8.48 9.37 -8.46
N LYS A 19 -8.20 8.14 -7.96
CA LYS A 19 -8.13 6.96 -8.84
C LYS A 19 -9.50 6.58 -9.42
N PRO A 20 -9.53 5.95 -10.62
CA PRO A 20 -10.76 5.46 -11.22
C PRO A 20 -11.54 4.52 -10.28
N LEU A 21 -12.87 4.64 -10.27
CA LEU A 21 -13.73 3.92 -9.33
C LEU A 21 -13.58 2.40 -9.42
N ARG A 22 -13.36 1.84 -10.64
CA ARG A 22 -13.09 0.40 -10.81
C ARG A 22 -11.82 -0.07 -10.09
N GLN A 23 -10.78 0.79 -10.03
CA GLN A 23 -9.56 0.48 -9.28
C GLN A 23 -9.80 0.53 -7.78
N SER A 24 -10.54 1.53 -7.30
CA SER A 24 -10.94 1.62 -5.89
C SER A 24 -11.77 0.42 -5.44
N ARG A 25 -12.68 -0.08 -6.27
CA ARG A 25 -13.45 -1.32 -5.99
C ARG A 25 -12.52 -2.53 -5.83
N THR A 26 -11.51 -2.63 -6.68
CA THR A 26 -10.48 -3.69 -6.57
C THR A 26 -9.71 -3.56 -5.27
N ASP A 27 -9.30 -2.35 -4.90
CA ASP A 27 -8.54 -2.11 -3.66
C ASP A 27 -9.35 -2.47 -2.40
N VAL A 28 -10.64 -2.19 -2.40
CA VAL A 28 -11.56 -2.57 -1.31
C VAL A 28 -11.68 -4.10 -1.20
N GLU A 29 -11.83 -4.81 -2.33
CA GLU A 29 -11.88 -6.27 -2.31
C GLU A 29 -10.55 -6.88 -1.83
N VAL A 30 -9.42 -6.33 -2.27
CA VAL A 30 -8.10 -6.76 -1.78
C VAL A 30 -7.96 -6.50 -0.28
N ALA A 31 -8.43 -5.36 0.22
CA ALA A 31 -8.45 -5.06 1.66
C ALA A 31 -9.27 -6.08 2.45
N ALA A 32 -10.47 -6.44 1.95
CA ALA A 32 -11.30 -7.48 2.57
C ALA A 32 -10.58 -8.84 2.62
N ARG A 33 -9.88 -9.20 1.54
CA ARG A 33 -9.10 -10.46 1.46
C ARG A 33 -7.93 -10.50 2.44
N TYR A 34 -7.27 -9.38 2.72
CA TYR A 34 -6.24 -9.35 3.77
C TYR A 34 -6.82 -9.74 5.13
N PHE A 35 -7.94 -9.14 5.54
CA PHE A 35 -8.58 -9.50 6.80
C PHE A 35 -9.05 -10.96 6.82
N GLU A 36 -9.64 -11.45 5.73
CA GLU A 36 -10.08 -12.84 5.62
C GLU A 36 -8.93 -13.84 5.72
N PHE A 37 -7.83 -13.59 4.99
CA PHE A 37 -6.64 -14.44 5.02
C PHE A 37 -6.02 -14.49 6.42
N TYR A 38 -5.74 -13.33 7.02
CA TYR A 38 -5.08 -13.28 8.32
C TYR A 38 -5.98 -13.77 9.47
N ALA A 39 -7.29 -13.59 9.39
CA ALA A 39 -8.22 -14.23 10.32
C ALA A 39 -8.13 -15.76 10.26
N GLY A 40 -7.98 -16.32 9.05
CA GLY A 40 -7.82 -17.76 8.84
C GLY A 40 -6.49 -18.35 9.32
N VAL A 41 -5.48 -17.53 9.62
CA VAL A 41 -4.16 -17.97 10.11
C VAL A 41 -3.86 -17.58 11.56
N ALA A 42 -4.75 -16.84 12.22
CA ALA A 42 -4.53 -16.33 13.58
C ALA A 42 -4.28 -17.46 14.60
N ASP A 43 -4.95 -18.61 14.45
CA ASP A 43 -4.78 -19.80 15.30
C ASP A 43 -3.66 -20.75 14.81
N LYS A 44 -2.86 -20.35 13.82
CA LYS A 44 -1.82 -21.16 13.18
C LYS A 44 -0.40 -20.61 13.37
N LEU A 45 -0.23 -19.67 14.30
CA LEU A 45 1.07 -19.10 14.67
C LEU A 45 1.81 -20.05 15.62
N MET A 46 2.34 -21.15 15.09
CA MET A 46 2.99 -22.19 15.87
C MET A 46 4.45 -21.85 16.19
N GLY A 47 4.94 -22.33 17.33
CA GLY A 47 6.35 -22.40 17.68
C GLY A 47 7.03 -23.67 17.15
N HIS A 48 8.27 -23.86 17.54
CA HIS A 48 9.10 -25.01 17.18
C HIS A 48 9.57 -25.75 18.43
N THR A 49 9.71 -27.08 18.34
CA THR A 49 10.43 -27.89 19.33
C THR A 49 11.85 -28.14 18.83
N ILE A 50 12.86 -27.89 19.67
CA ILE A 50 14.27 -27.97 19.31
C ILE A 50 14.88 -29.18 20.04
N PRO A 51 15.42 -30.19 19.34
CA PRO A 51 15.98 -31.38 19.96
C PRO A 51 17.39 -31.11 20.52
N LEU A 52 17.51 -30.97 21.83
CA LEU A 52 18.79 -30.78 22.53
C LEU A 52 19.34 -32.09 23.16
N GLY A 53 18.65 -33.22 23.00
CA GLY A 53 19.05 -34.51 23.57
C GLY A 53 18.31 -34.86 24.87
N PRO A 54 18.63 -36.03 25.49
CA PRO A 54 17.93 -36.50 26.66
C PRO A 54 18.04 -35.56 27.86
N GLY A 55 16.92 -35.36 28.57
CA GLY A 55 16.86 -34.50 29.75
C GLY A 55 16.59 -33.02 29.48
N PHE A 56 16.50 -32.62 28.23
CA PHE A 56 16.16 -31.23 27.84
C PHE A 56 14.84 -31.17 27.10
N LEU A 57 14.05 -30.13 27.38
CA LEU A 57 12.89 -29.72 26.60
C LEU A 57 13.11 -28.26 26.20
N ASP A 58 13.23 -28.02 24.87
CA ASP A 58 13.38 -26.68 24.32
C ASP A 58 12.31 -26.43 23.24
N TYR A 59 11.65 -25.30 23.32
CA TYR A 59 10.62 -24.88 22.36
C TYR A 59 10.51 -23.37 22.28
N THR A 60 10.05 -22.87 21.13
CA THR A 60 9.74 -21.46 20.94
C THR A 60 8.25 -21.22 21.05
N VAL A 61 7.88 -20.05 21.60
CA VAL A 61 6.50 -19.57 21.65
C VAL A 61 6.42 -18.29 20.80
N ARG A 62 5.33 -18.11 20.07
CA ARG A 62 5.02 -16.86 19.36
C ARG A 62 4.14 -16.00 20.25
N GLU A 63 4.59 -14.78 20.51
CA GLU A 63 3.86 -13.80 21.31
C GLU A 63 3.67 -12.50 20.52
N PRO A 64 2.58 -11.74 20.77
CA PRO A 64 2.42 -10.40 20.17
C PRO A 64 3.61 -9.51 20.52
N ILE A 65 4.13 -8.77 19.54
CA ILE A 65 5.25 -7.84 19.79
C ILE A 65 4.81 -6.63 20.63
N GLY A 66 3.50 -6.30 20.61
CA GLY A 66 2.93 -5.18 21.34
C GLY A 66 2.18 -4.21 20.46
N VAL A 67 2.64 -2.96 20.35
CA VAL A 67 2.04 -1.90 19.56
C VAL A 67 2.71 -1.79 18.18
N SER A 68 1.95 -2.02 17.12
CA SER A 68 2.36 -1.82 15.74
C SER A 68 1.97 -0.41 15.26
N GLY A 69 2.95 0.45 15.08
CA GLY A 69 2.79 1.74 14.42
C GLY A 69 2.77 1.58 12.89
N GLN A 70 1.82 2.22 12.21
CA GLN A 70 1.68 2.08 10.76
C GLN A 70 1.51 3.44 10.10
N ILE A 71 2.44 3.81 9.22
CA ILE A 71 2.38 5.03 8.42
C ILE A 71 2.02 4.65 6.99
N VAL A 72 0.78 5.01 6.60
CA VAL A 72 0.13 4.58 5.36
C VAL A 72 0.16 5.71 4.34
N PRO A 73 0.51 5.43 3.06
CA PRO A 73 0.57 6.43 2.00
C PRO A 73 -0.81 6.73 1.41
N TRP A 74 -0.81 7.70 0.49
CA TRP A 74 -2.03 8.20 -0.16
C TRP A 74 -2.43 7.42 -1.44
N ASN A 75 -1.53 6.62 -2.03
CA ASN A 75 -1.79 6.02 -3.34
C ASN A 75 -2.71 4.77 -3.31
N TYR A 76 -2.67 3.97 -2.24
CA TYR A 76 -3.54 2.82 -1.99
C TYR A 76 -3.97 2.79 -0.52
N PRO A 77 -4.71 3.81 -0.03
CA PRO A 77 -4.96 4.01 1.40
C PRO A 77 -5.60 2.81 2.07
N ILE A 78 -6.76 2.34 1.56
CA ILE A 78 -7.49 1.21 2.17
C ILE A 78 -6.73 -0.10 2.05
N GLN A 79 -6.11 -0.36 0.90
CA GLN A 79 -5.39 -1.60 0.64
C GLN A 79 -4.15 -1.73 1.53
N ILE A 80 -3.32 -0.68 1.59
CA ILE A 80 -2.09 -0.69 2.39
C ILE A 80 -2.42 -0.63 3.88
N GLY A 81 -3.46 0.12 4.27
CA GLY A 81 -3.95 0.12 5.64
C GLY A 81 -4.39 -1.27 6.11
N ALA A 82 -5.18 -1.97 5.30
CA ALA A 82 -5.59 -3.34 5.61
C ALA A 82 -4.40 -4.33 5.61
N ARG A 83 -3.46 -4.19 4.65
CA ARG A 83 -2.24 -5.01 4.57
C ARG A 83 -1.39 -4.94 5.84
N GLY A 84 -1.32 -3.77 6.47
CA GLY A 84 -0.60 -3.59 7.72
C GLY A 84 -1.42 -4.01 8.94
N ALA A 85 -2.69 -3.60 9.02
CA ALA A 85 -3.54 -3.85 10.18
C ALA A 85 -3.91 -5.34 10.36
N ALA A 86 -4.27 -6.04 9.27
CA ALA A 86 -4.77 -7.41 9.36
C ALA A 86 -3.77 -8.39 9.99
N PRO A 87 -2.48 -8.46 9.58
CA PRO A 87 -1.51 -9.34 10.22
C PRO A 87 -1.19 -8.94 11.66
N ALA A 88 -1.11 -7.63 11.96
CA ALA A 88 -0.83 -7.15 13.30
C ALA A 88 -1.94 -7.55 14.28
N LEU A 89 -3.20 -7.33 13.91
CA LEU A 89 -4.37 -7.73 14.71
C LEU A 89 -4.46 -9.24 14.87
N ALA A 90 -4.22 -10.01 13.80
CA ALA A 90 -4.22 -11.49 13.87
C ALA A 90 -3.12 -12.04 14.77
N ALA A 91 -1.98 -11.35 14.86
CA ALA A 91 -0.90 -11.69 15.79
C ALA A 91 -1.15 -11.24 17.24
N GLY A 92 -2.29 -10.58 17.51
CA GLY A 92 -2.64 -10.08 18.83
C GLY A 92 -2.04 -8.73 19.21
N CYS A 93 -1.49 -7.99 18.24
CA CYS A 93 -0.93 -6.65 18.46
C CYS A 93 -2.01 -5.57 18.44
N CYS A 94 -1.78 -4.48 19.17
CA CYS A 94 -2.51 -3.24 18.97
C CYS A 94 -1.95 -2.47 17.77
N VAL A 95 -2.81 -1.73 17.07
CA VAL A 95 -2.44 -0.96 15.89
C VAL A 95 -2.69 0.52 16.11
N VAL A 96 -1.69 1.35 15.84
CA VAL A 96 -1.83 2.80 15.70
C VAL A 96 -1.48 3.16 14.26
N MET A 97 -2.50 3.50 13.47
CA MET A 97 -2.37 3.80 12.06
C MET A 97 -2.42 5.31 11.81
N LYS A 98 -1.40 5.83 11.17
CA LYS A 98 -1.37 7.21 10.67
C LYS A 98 -1.53 7.22 9.15
N PRO A 99 -2.71 7.52 8.61
CA PRO A 99 -2.90 7.68 7.17
C PRO A 99 -2.20 8.93 6.64
N SER A 100 -1.98 8.98 5.33
CA SER A 100 -1.54 10.21 4.68
C SER A 100 -2.55 11.34 4.90
N SER A 101 -2.08 12.58 4.99
CA SER A 101 -2.95 13.76 5.05
C SER A 101 -3.73 13.98 3.76
N GLU A 102 -3.19 13.49 2.63
CA GLU A 102 -3.80 13.64 1.30
C GLU A 102 -4.99 12.69 1.07
N ALA A 103 -5.03 11.54 1.75
CA ALA A 103 -6.08 10.53 1.58
C ALA A 103 -6.33 9.73 2.87
N PRO A 104 -6.91 10.34 3.92
CA PRO A 104 -7.13 9.69 5.21
C PRO A 104 -8.45 8.96 5.33
N LEU A 105 -9.45 9.24 4.48
CA LEU A 105 -10.85 8.94 4.75
C LEU A 105 -11.15 7.44 4.84
N THR A 106 -10.60 6.63 3.95
CA THR A 106 -10.85 5.18 3.99
C THR A 106 -10.17 4.49 5.17
N ALA A 107 -9.03 5.01 5.65
CA ALA A 107 -8.42 4.52 6.90
C ALA A 107 -9.29 4.82 8.12
N LEU A 108 -9.90 6.01 8.19
CA LEU A 108 -10.87 6.36 9.25
C LEU A 108 -12.10 5.45 9.21
N LEU A 109 -12.60 5.13 8.00
CA LEU A 109 -13.70 4.18 7.83
C LEU A 109 -13.31 2.77 8.29
N LEU A 110 -12.09 2.30 8.01
CA LEU A 110 -11.59 1.02 8.54
C LEU A 110 -11.58 1.01 10.08
N GLY A 111 -11.17 2.10 10.72
CA GLY A 111 -11.23 2.23 12.19
C GLY A 111 -12.66 2.11 12.72
N ARG A 112 -13.64 2.77 12.08
CA ARG A 112 -15.08 2.66 12.39
C ARG A 112 -15.56 1.21 12.25
N LEU A 113 -15.23 0.55 11.13
CA LEU A 113 -15.61 -0.84 10.88
C LEU A 113 -14.98 -1.81 11.88
N GLY A 114 -13.76 -1.51 12.36
CA GLY A 114 -13.11 -2.28 13.42
C GLY A 114 -13.93 -2.25 14.73
N MET A 115 -14.39 -1.08 15.15
CA MET A 115 -15.27 -0.95 16.32
C MET A 115 -16.61 -1.66 16.12
N GLU A 116 -17.22 -1.52 14.95
CA GLU A 116 -18.48 -2.23 14.60
C GLU A 116 -18.28 -3.75 14.59
N ALA A 117 -17.11 -4.22 14.18
CA ALA A 117 -16.76 -5.65 14.22
C ALA A 117 -16.56 -6.21 15.64
N GLY A 118 -16.55 -5.35 16.65
CA GLY A 118 -16.38 -5.74 18.06
C GLY A 118 -14.92 -5.78 18.51
N LEU A 119 -13.97 -5.16 17.78
CA LEU A 119 -12.62 -4.99 18.31
C LEU A 119 -12.68 -4.17 19.61
N PRO A 120 -11.98 -4.60 20.67
CA PRO A 120 -11.93 -3.84 21.91
C PRO A 120 -11.40 -2.41 21.69
N ALA A 121 -11.89 -1.45 22.47
CA ALA A 121 -11.42 -0.08 22.41
C ALA A 121 -9.91 -0.02 22.64
N GLY A 122 -9.21 0.75 21.79
CA GLY A 122 -7.76 0.91 21.86
C GLY A 122 -6.96 -0.14 21.08
N VAL A 123 -7.58 -1.21 20.55
CA VAL A 123 -6.86 -2.23 19.77
C VAL A 123 -6.53 -1.75 18.35
N PHE A 124 -7.45 -1.02 17.72
CA PHE A 124 -7.20 -0.42 16.39
C PHE A 124 -7.54 1.07 16.42
N ASN A 125 -6.52 1.90 16.29
CA ASN A 125 -6.59 3.35 16.38
C ASN A 125 -6.13 3.98 15.08
N VAL A 126 -6.89 4.95 14.56
CA VAL A 126 -6.51 5.72 13.38
C VAL A 126 -6.31 7.17 13.78
N VAL A 127 -5.09 7.69 13.61
CA VAL A 127 -4.66 9.03 14.02
C VAL A 127 -4.29 9.84 12.78
N PRO A 128 -5.21 10.62 12.20
CA PRO A 128 -4.90 11.51 11.09
C PRO A 128 -4.03 12.68 11.56
N GLY A 129 -3.22 13.22 10.65
CA GLY A 129 -2.39 14.40 10.95
C GLY A 129 -1.23 14.55 9.99
N PRO A 130 -0.52 15.69 10.03
CA PRO A 130 0.66 15.96 9.22
C PRO A 130 1.79 14.93 9.46
N GLY A 131 2.59 14.69 8.41
CA GLY A 131 3.73 13.77 8.49
C GLY A 131 4.80 14.22 9.51
N GLY A 132 5.13 15.51 9.49
CA GLY A 132 6.12 16.13 10.38
C GLY A 132 5.66 16.33 11.83
N ASP A 133 4.42 15.96 12.17
CA ASP A 133 3.90 16.00 13.54
C ASP A 133 3.45 14.59 13.96
N ALA A 134 2.26 14.16 13.57
CA ALA A 134 1.72 12.86 13.95
C ALA A 134 2.60 11.68 13.46
N GLY A 135 3.20 11.79 12.25
CA GLY A 135 4.07 10.76 11.69
C GLY A 135 5.40 10.64 12.43
N GLU A 136 6.07 11.75 12.69
CA GLU A 136 7.33 11.75 13.44
C GLU A 136 7.12 11.33 14.90
N ARG A 137 6.03 11.79 15.52
CA ARG A 137 5.68 11.39 16.88
C ARG A 137 5.40 9.89 16.99
N LEU A 138 4.72 9.30 16.02
CA LEU A 138 4.49 7.87 15.97
C LEU A 138 5.82 7.10 15.79
N ALA A 139 6.69 7.56 14.89
CA ALA A 139 7.96 6.92 14.59
C ALA A 139 8.99 7.00 15.72
N SER A 140 8.93 8.04 16.56
CA SER A 140 9.84 8.26 17.69
C SER A 140 9.27 7.84 19.04
N HIS A 141 8.04 7.28 19.08
CA HIS A 141 7.37 7.00 20.33
C HIS A 141 7.93 5.74 21.01
N PRO A 142 8.41 5.82 22.28
CA PRO A 142 9.07 4.70 22.97
C PRO A 142 8.15 3.51 23.27
N HIS A 143 6.84 3.65 23.15
CA HIS A 143 5.86 2.57 23.32
C HIS A 143 5.34 2.02 22.00
N VAL A 144 6.04 2.28 20.89
CA VAL A 144 5.82 1.60 19.60
C VAL A 144 6.86 0.50 19.48
N ASP A 145 6.40 -0.74 19.45
CA ASP A 145 7.25 -1.92 19.49
C ASP A 145 7.67 -2.40 18.09
N GLN A 146 6.95 -1.99 17.06
CA GLN A 146 7.24 -2.25 15.65
C GLN A 146 6.64 -1.15 14.78
N LEU A 147 7.34 -0.74 13.73
CA LEU A 147 6.87 0.27 12.80
C LEU A 147 6.84 -0.26 11.37
N THR A 148 5.73 -0.01 10.68
CA THR A 148 5.61 -0.23 9.23
C THR A 148 5.43 1.12 8.54
N PHE A 149 6.25 1.39 7.55
CA PHE A 149 6.20 2.60 6.74
C PHE A 149 6.09 2.26 5.27
N THR A 150 5.15 2.90 4.58
CA THR A 150 5.08 2.88 3.12
C THR A 150 5.11 4.31 2.59
N GLY A 151 6.07 4.62 1.72
CA GLY A 151 6.21 5.96 1.16
C GLY A 151 7.49 6.20 0.36
N SER A 152 7.97 7.45 0.35
CA SER A 152 9.18 7.82 -0.38
C SER A 152 10.47 7.38 0.34
N VAL A 153 11.53 7.11 -0.42
CA VAL A 153 12.85 6.75 0.13
C VAL A 153 13.38 7.79 1.12
N PRO A 154 13.37 9.12 0.82
CA PRO A 154 13.86 10.11 1.80
C PRO A 154 13.08 10.10 3.12
N THR A 155 11.75 9.97 3.07
CA THR A 155 10.93 9.88 4.27
C THR A 155 11.17 8.56 5.02
N GLY A 156 11.35 7.45 4.31
CA GLY A 156 11.69 6.16 4.93
C GLY A 156 13.00 6.21 5.69
N ILE A 157 14.04 6.84 5.12
CA ILE A 157 15.33 7.06 5.81
C ILE A 157 15.13 7.88 7.10
N HIS A 158 14.31 8.92 7.05
CA HIS A 158 14.00 9.74 8.23
C HIS A 158 13.28 8.93 9.31
N VAL A 159 12.24 8.19 8.93
CA VAL A 159 11.49 7.30 9.83
C VAL A 159 12.39 6.22 10.47
N MET A 160 13.30 5.61 9.69
CA MET A 160 14.28 4.65 10.23
C MET A 160 15.17 5.27 11.29
N LYS A 161 15.64 6.52 11.09
CA LYS A 161 16.46 7.22 12.08
C LYS A 161 15.70 7.46 13.38
N LEU A 162 14.45 7.91 13.31
CA LEU A 162 13.61 8.11 14.49
C LEU A 162 13.34 6.80 15.26
N ALA A 163 13.08 5.71 14.55
CA ALA A 163 12.88 4.39 15.14
C ALA A 163 14.15 3.81 15.78
N ALA A 164 15.33 4.13 15.23
CA ALA A 164 16.61 3.65 15.74
C ALA A 164 16.92 4.18 17.15
N ASP A 165 16.46 5.39 17.50
CA ASP A 165 16.70 5.99 18.82
C ASP A 165 16.14 5.17 19.99
N HIS A 166 15.16 4.28 19.73
CA HIS A 166 14.58 3.38 20.73
C HIS A 166 14.58 1.91 20.29
N VAL A 167 15.44 1.58 19.31
CA VAL A 167 15.66 0.21 18.80
C VAL A 167 14.38 -0.46 18.28
N CYS A 168 13.43 0.32 17.74
CA CYS A 168 12.19 -0.17 17.17
C CYS A 168 12.46 -0.83 15.80
N PRO A 169 12.10 -2.11 15.58
CA PRO A 169 12.20 -2.74 14.28
C PRO A 169 11.26 -2.10 13.27
N VAL A 170 11.73 -1.92 12.04
CA VAL A 170 10.96 -1.27 10.99
C VAL A 170 10.80 -2.15 9.75
N VAL A 171 9.62 -2.11 9.14
CA VAL A 171 9.34 -2.67 7.82
C VAL A 171 9.16 -1.52 6.85
N MET A 172 10.00 -1.47 5.81
CA MET A 172 10.04 -0.39 4.82
C MET A 172 9.53 -0.86 3.47
N GLU A 173 8.44 -0.26 3.01
CA GLU A 173 7.88 -0.39 1.68
C GLU A 173 8.08 0.93 0.93
N LEU A 174 9.00 0.96 -0.02
CA LEU A 174 9.47 2.19 -0.65
C LEU A 174 9.19 2.18 -2.16
N GLY A 175 9.49 3.31 -2.81
CA GLY A 175 9.35 3.46 -4.25
C GLY A 175 10.34 2.61 -5.05
N GLY A 176 9.97 2.29 -6.27
CA GLY A 176 10.80 1.54 -7.20
C GLY A 176 10.75 2.06 -8.63
N LYS A 177 11.51 1.41 -9.51
CA LYS A 177 11.53 1.61 -10.95
C LYS A 177 11.55 0.22 -11.60
N SER A 178 10.38 -0.46 -11.56
CA SER A 178 10.24 -1.84 -12.03
C SER A 178 10.39 -1.94 -13.56
N PRO A 179 11.07 -2.98 -14.08
CA PRO A 179 11.16 -3.21 -15.51
C PRO A 179 9.91 -3.91 -16.05
N ASN A 180 9.50 -3.52 -17.26
CA ASN A 180 8.70 -4.31 -18.17
C ASN A 180 9.60 -4.78 -19.31
N ILE A 181 9.54 -6.05 -19.67
CA ILE A 181 10.43 -6.62 -20.70
C ILE A 181 9.55 -7.20 -21.81
N VAL A 182 9.78 -6.79 -23.06
CA VAL A 182 9.08 -7.24 -24.25
C VAL A 182 10.07 -7.77 -25.26
N PHE A 183 10.01 -9.07 -25.55
CA PHE A 183 10.78 -9.72 -26.60
C PHE A 183 10.07 -9.66 -27.95
N ALA A 184 10.79 -9.93 -29.05
CA ALA A 184 10.29 -9.80 -30.41
C ALA A 184 9.16 -10.79 -30.75
N ASP A 185 9.14 -11.93 -30.09
CA ASP A 185 8.13 -13.01 -30.24
C ASP A 185 6.91 -12.83 -29.33
N ALA A 186 6.84 -11.72 -28.56
CA ALA A 186 5.71 -11.45 -27.69
C ALA A 186 4.42 -11.21 -28.52
N ASP A 187 3.30 -11.73 -28.02
CA ASP A 187 1.98 -11.35 -28.51
C ASP A 187 1.67 -9.89 -28.13
N LEU A 188 1.79 -8.99 -29.09
CA LEU A 188 1.64 -7.55 -28.86
C LEU A 188 0.20 -7.15 -28.53
N ASP A 189 -0.81 -7.92 -28.91
CA ASP A 189 -2.22 -7.65 -28.58
C ASP A 189 -2.46 -7.85 -27.06
N LEU A 190 -1.67 -8.73 -26.42
CA LEU A 190 -1.66 -8.92 -24.98
C LEU A 190 -0.63 -8.05 -24.25
N ALA A 191 0.57 -7.90 -24.84
CA ALA A 191 1.68 -7.21 -24.22
C ALA A 191 1.43 -5.69 -24.07
N ILE A 192 0.90 -5.02 -25.12
CA ILE A 192 0.69 -3.57 -25.10
C ILE A 192 -0.33 -3.13 -24.05
N PRO A 193 -1.53 -3.74 -23.92
CA PRO A 193 -2.42 -3.45 -22.79
C PRO A 193 -1.79 -3.70 -21.43
N GLY A 194 -1.02 -4.80 -21.28
CA GLY A 194 -0.31 -5.14 -20.05
C GLY A 194 0.72 -4.09 -19.66
N VAL A 195 1.60 -3.69 -20.59
CA VAL A 195 2.61 -2.63 -20.39
C VAL A 195 1.95 -1.29 -20.06
N ALA A 196 0.91 -0.90 -20.81
CA ALA A 196 0.18 0.33 -20.57
C ALA A 196 -0.47 0.33 -19.17
N ASN A 197 -1.12 -0.75 -18.77
CA ASN A 197 -1.71 -0.87 -17.44
C ASN A 197 -0.65 -0.82 -16.33
N ALA A 198 0.51 -1.46 -16.53
CA ALA A 198 1.58 -1.49 -15.54
C ALA A 198 2.15 -0.11 -15.19
N ILE A 199 2.01 0.89 -16.08
CA ILE A 199 2.47 2.26 -15.81
C ILE A 199 1.33 3.26 -15.61
N PHE A 200 0.23 3.16 -16.36
CA PHE A 200 -0.85 4.16 -16.32
C PHE A 200 -1.88 3.93 -15.22
N GLN A 201 -1.89 2.74 -14.59
CA GLN A 201 -2.71 2.49 -13.42
C GLN A 201 -2.46 3.53 -12.33
N ASN A 202 -3.53 4.05 -11.73
CA ASN A 202 -3.48 5.09 -10.70
C ASN A 202 -2.63 6.32 -11.10
N ALA A 203 -2.64 6.71 -12.38
CA ALA A 203 -1.83 7.78 -12.95
C ALA A 203 -0.31 7.59 -12.70
N GLY A 204 0.18 6.34 -12.71
CA GLY A 204 1.58 6.01 -12.45
C GLY A 204 2.00 6.09 -10.98
N GLN A 205 1.09 6.40 -10.08
CA GLN A 205 1.33 6.62 -8.65
C GLN A 205 1.40 5.29 -7.87
N THR A 206 2.22 4.34 -8.36
CA THR A 206 2.34 2.98 -7.85
C THR A 206 3.81 2.65 -7.58
N CYS A 207 4.11 2.13 -6.40
CA CYS A 207 5.50 1.77 -6.02
C CYS A 207 6.12 0.71 -6.93
N SER A 208 5.31 -0.22 -7.45
CA SER A 208 5.69 -1.28 -8.39
C SER A 208 5.43 -0.95 -9.85
N ALA A 209 5.13 0.32 -10.20
CA ALA A 209 4.85 0.72 -11.57
C ALA A 209 5.98 0.29 -12.53
N GLY A 210 5.60 -0.29 -13.67
CA GLY A 210 6.51 -0.71 -14.73
C GLY A 210 7.08 0.46 -15.52
N SER A 211 7.84 1.31 -14.83
CA SER A 211 8.31 2.61 -15.33
C SER A 211 9.51 2.53 -16.28
N ARG A 212 10.09 1.34 -16.47
CA ARG A 212 11.16 1.08 -17.43
C ARG A 212 10.70 0.01 -18.41
N LEU A 213 10.45 0.43 -19.65
CA LEU A 213 10.11 -0.49 -20.73
C LEU A 213 11.38 -0.89 -21.49
N LEU A 214 11.78 -2.14 -21.40
CA LEU A 214 12.90 -2.74 -22.08
C LEU A 214 12.35 -3.57 -23.25
N VAL A 215 12.70 -3.19 -24.46
CA VAL A 215 12.18 -3.83 -25.68
C VAL A 215 13.33 -4.38 -26.49
N GLU A 216 13.20 -5.61 -27.02
CA GLU A 216 14.16 -6.16 -27.97
C GLU A 216 14.22 -5.25 -29.21
N ALA A 217 15.44 -4.97 -29.68
CA ALA A 217 15.69 -3.95 -30.70
C ALA A 217 14.84 -4.14 -31.98
N SER A 218 14.61 -5.38 -32.38
CA SER A 218 13.80 -5.71 -33.58
C SER A 218 12.31 -5.40 -33.46
N ALA A 219 11.78 -5.28 -32.20
CA ALA A 219 10.38 -4.98 -31.93
C ALA A 219 10.17 -3.52 -31.48
N HIS A 220 11.25 -2.76 -31.24
CA HIS A 220 11.23 -1.46 -30.58
C HIS A 220 10.22 -0.48 -31.19
N ASP A 221 10.36 -0.17 -32.49
CA ASP A 221 9.57 0.89 -33.12
C ASP A 221 8.08 0.52 -33.13
N LYS A 222 7.75 -0.74 -33.40
CA LYS A 222 6.37 -1.24 -33.37
C LYS A 222 5.75 -1.13 -31.98
N VAL A 223 6.49 -1.47 -30.93
CA VAL A 223 6.02 -1.38 -29.54
C VAL A 223 5.80 0.08 -29.15
N VAL A 224 6.74 0.97 -29.49
CA VAL A 224 6.62 2.42 -29.21
C VAL A 224 5.41 3.02 -29.91
N ASP A 225 5.18 2.70 -31.18
CA ASP A 225 4.02 3.19 -31.93
C ASP A 225 2.69 2.72 -31.30
N LEU A 226 2.58 1.44 -31.00
CA LEU A 226 1.36 0.89 -30.40
C LEU A 226 1.09 1.47 -29.01
N LEU A 227 2.11 1.58 -28.15
CA LEU A 227 1.98 2.16 -26.83
C LEU A 227 1.61 3.64 -26.89
N SER A 228 2.20 4.40 -27.86
CA SER A 228 1.85 5.80 -28.10
C SER A 228 0.40 5.98 -28.53
N GLN A 229 -0.10 5.11 -29.41
CA GLN A 229 -1.52 5.08 -29.81
C GLN A 229 -2.42 4.78 -28.61
N ARG A 230 -2.06 3.78 -27.81
CA ARG A 230 -2.80 3.43 -26.58
C ARG A 230 -2.85 4.61 -25.61
N ALA A 231 -1.72 5.28 -25.35
CA ALA A 231 -1.66 6.44 -24.47
C ALA A 231 -2.55 7.59 -24.94
N LYS A 232 -2.52 7.88 -26.26
CA LYS A 232 -3.36 8.93 -26.86
C LYS A 232 -4.86 8.63 -26.82
N SER A 233 -5.25 7.36 -26.81
CA SER A 233 -6.65 6.93 -26.76
C SER A 233 -7.25 6.94 -25.35
N MET A 234 -6.45 7.14 -24.32
CA MET A 234 -6.92 7.11 -22.93
C MET A 234 -7.81 8.32 -22.62
N HIS A 235 -8.96 8.05 -22.03
CA HIS A 235 -9.86 9.09 -21.52
C HIS A 235 -9.42 9.50 -20.11
N LEU A 236 -9.15 10.80 -19.92
CA LEU A 236 -8.78 11.39 -18.63
C LEU A 236 -10.00 12.07 -18.00
N GLY A 237 -10.21 11.92 -16.70
CA GLY A 237 -11.35 12.53 -16.03
C GLY A 237 -11.34 12.32 -14.52
N PRO A 238 -12.37 12.84 -13.80
CA PRO A 238 -12.53 12.60 -12.37
C PRO A 238 -12.63 11.10 -12.07
N GLY A 239 -11.92 10.61 -11.05
CA GLY A 239 -11.87 9.18 -10.71
C GLY A 239 -13.23 8.56 -10.47
N VAL A 240 -14.17 9.31 -9.88
CA VAL A 240 -15.55 8.86 -9.59
C VAL A 240 -16.40 8.59 -10.82
N ASP A 241 -16.02 9.15 -11.98
CA ASP A 241 -16.67 8.94 -13.28
C ASP A 241 -16.07 7.74 -14.03
N ASP A 242 -15.12 7.06 -13.41
CA ASP A 242 -14.46 5.84 -13.89
C ASP A 242 -13.73 5.99 -15.24
N PRO A 243 -12.91 7.04 -15.46
CA PRO A 243 -12.12 7.22 -16.66
C PRO A 243 -11.02 6.18 -16.80
N ASP A 244 -10.28 6.17 -17.93
CA ASP A 244 -9.09 5.31 -18.05
C ASP A 244 -8.00 5.70 -17.06
N MET A 245 -7.82 7.00 -16.81
CA MET A 245 -6.88 7.52 -15.82
C MET A 245 -7.46 8.74 -15.11
N GLY A 246 -7.34 8.75 -13.78
CA GLY A 246 -7.73 9.87 -12.92
C GLY A 246 -6.64 10.93 -12.78
N PRO A 247 -6.88 11.99 -12.00
CA PRO A 247 -5.87 13.01 -11.70
C PRO A 247 -4.76 12.47 -10.81
N VAL A 248 -3.64 13.19 -10.75
CA VAL A 248 -2.65 13.02 -9.68
C VAL A 248 -3.19 13.59 -8.37
N ILE A 249 -2.71 13.05 -7.25
CA ILE A 249 -3.27 13.31 -5.91
C ILE A 249 -3.24 14.77 -5.46
N SER A 250 -2.20 15.52 -5.81
CA SER A 250 -2.00 16.88 -5.30
C SER A 250 -1.19 17.76 -6.24
N ARG A 251 -1.23 19.07 -6.00
CA ARG A 251 -0.41 20.06 -6.71
C ARG A 251 1.08 19.76 -6.56
N THR A 252 1.52 19.44 -5.37
CA THR A 252 2.92 19.07 -5.10
C THR A 252 3.37 17.86 -5.91
N GLN A 253 2.52 16.83 -6.02
CA GLN A 253 2.84 15.66 -6.84
C GLN A 253 2.84 16.00 -8.34
N PHE A 254 1.94 16.85 -8.80
CA PHE A 254 1.89 17.32 -10.18
C PHE A 254 3.18 18.08 -10.57
N GLU A 255 3.59 19.03 -9.76
CA GLU A 255 4.83 19.81 -9.96
C GLU A 255 6.07 18.91 -9.99
N LYS A 256 6.15 17.97 -9.04
CA LYS A 256 7.23 16.98 -9.02
C LYS A 256 7.29 16.11 -10.29
N ILE A 257 6.15 15.75 -10.86
CA ILE A 257 6.11 14.98 -12.12
C ILE A 257 6.62 15.83 -13.27
N LEU A 258 6.22 17.11 -13.35
CA LEU A 258 6.70 18.03 -14.38
C LEU A 258 8.23 18.20 -14.32
N ASP A 259 8.80 18.37 -13.13
CA ASP A 259 10.25 18.46 -12.95
C ASP A 259 10.99 17.22 -13.52
N TYR A 260 10.39 16.03 -13.42
CA TYR A 260 10.96 14.81 -14.00
C TYR A 260 10.77 14.68 -15.53
N VAL A 261 9.80 15.38 -16.09
CA VAL A 261 9.56 15.39 -17.56
C VAL A 261 10.52 16.35 -18.28
N GLU A 262 10.99 17.40 -17.59
CA GLU A 262 11.91 18.41 -18.11
C GLU A 262 13.38 17.98 -18.06
N VAL A 263 13.72 16.85 -17.40
CA VAL A 263 15.08 16.29 -17.33
C VAL A 263 15.36 15.39 -18.53
#